data_0cedabbcb8a32a68e2d5a9346e731f2f
#
_entry.id   0cedabbcb8a32a68e2d5a9346e731f2f
#
_cell.length_a   1.000
_cell.length_b   1.000
_cell.length_c   1.000
_cell.angle_alpha   90.00
_cell.angle_beta   90.00
_cell.angle_gamma   90.00
#
_symmetry.space_group_name_H-M   'P 1'
#
loop_
_entity.id
_entity.type
_entity.pdbx_description
1 polymer ?
#
loop_
_entity_poly.entity_id
_entity_poly.type
_entity_poly.pdbx_seq_one_letter_code
_entity_poly.pdbx_strand_id
1 'polypeptide(L)'
;MLGKIGISVLGLLMTSPCWAQEPMSPLPEDDSKTVIRIGGFYSNSNSSMDVTNPILGNDFEIDFEQDLKLEESQFLPFFEIFYHFNDKHSLYIDWKQLHRNADVQQITTPFQVNLDDQIYDIQLGAKIKTTLNIDIARIGYGYNFLQGNNYNLGLSLGLHAMFIETGFEGNIGACIDGGSLDTCGATPANQMVEESVTAPLPDVGLYGDYEFMPGFRFTAHAQYFYIKLDDLKGNLVDIRAGVEAEITENWHMTAAFNYYEVDVDYAHKATQSDLHVANYNLHYSFIGPMLSVSYHF
;
A
#
# COMPACT_ATOMS: atom_id res chain seq x y z
N MET A 1 55.70 -15.54 -12.68
CA MET A 1 55.24 -16.87 -13.12
C MET A 1 53.72 -16.88 -13.05
N LEU A 2 53.06 -16.72 -14.20
CA LEU A 2 51.60 -16.74 -14.33
C LEU A 2 51.15 -18.18 -14.61
N GLY A 3 50.33 -18.73 -13.72
CA GLY A 3 49.65 -20.00 -13.94
C GLY A 3 48.27 -19.77 -14.58
N LYS A 4 48.10 -20.19 -15.83
CA LYS A 4 46.79 -20.23 -16.51
C LYS A 4 46.00 -21.43 -16.02
N ILE A 5 44.82 -21.17 -15.44
CA ILE A 5 43.79 -22.18 -15.14
C ILE A 5 42.86 -22.26 -16.36
N GLY A 6 42.95 -23.37 -17.07
CA GLY A 6 42.03 -23.68 -18.17
C GLY A 6 40.75 -24.30 -17.63
N ILE A 7 39.63 -23.67 -17.93
CA ILE A 7 38.29 -24.23 -17.68
C ILE A 7 37.87 -25.01 -18.93
N SER A 8 37.83 -26.32 -18.81
CA SER A 8 37.23 -27.23 -19.82
C SER A 8 35.73 -27.24 -19.67
N VAL A 9 35.01 -26.65 -20.62
CA VAL A 9 33.54 -26.77 -20.73
C VAL A 9 33.24 -28.13 -21.39
N LEU A 10 32.74 -29.06 -20.58
CA LEU A 10 32.28 -30.36 -21.06
C LEU A 10 30.84 -30.17 -21.59
N GLY A 11 30.68 -30.12 -22.90
CA GLY A 11 29.39 -30.07 -23.58
C GLY A 11 28.65 -31.39 -23.46
N LEU A 12 27.62 -31.44 -22.59
CA LEU A 12 26.64 -32.55 -22.55
C LEU A 12 25.61 -32.31 -23.67
N LEU A 13 25.76 -33.00 -24.79
CA LEU A 13 24.69 -33.10 -25.79
C LEU A 13 23.56 -33.96 -25.22
N MET A 14 22.56 -33.35 -24.63
CA MET A 14 21.29 -34.00 -24.32
C MET A 14 20.46 -34.08 -25.61
N THR A 15 20.40 -35.26 -26.22
CA THR A 15 19.39 -35.59 -27.23
C THR A 15 18.06 -35.74 -26.53
N SER A 16 17.26 -34.69 -26.58
CA SER A 16 15.88 -34.72 -26.11
C SER A 16 15.06 -35.60 -27.05
N PRO A 17 14.32 -36.61 -26.56
CA PRO A 17 13.33 -37.28 -27.40
C PRO A 17 12.26 -36.27 -27.76
N CYS A 18 12.01 -36.08 -29.04
CA CYS A 18 10.91 -35.31 -29.58
C CYS A 18 9.62 -36.06 -29.24
N TRP A 19 9.04 -35.77 -28.09
CA TRP A 19 7.68 -36.18 -27.78
C TRP A 19 6.79 -35.31 -28.66
N ALA A 20 6.06 -35.94 -29.59
CA ALA A 20 5.00 -35.26 -30.31
C ALA A 20 4.02 -34.75 -29.26
N GLN A 21 3.97 -33.43 -29.07
CA GLN A 21 2.93 -32.79 -28.28
C GLN A 21 1.62 -33.05 -29.01
N GLU A 22 0.76 -33.85 -28.40
CA GLU A 22 -0.64 -33.86 -28.81
C GLU A 22 -1.17 -32.43 -28.74
N PRO A 23 -2.00 -31.99 -29.70
CA PRO A 23 -2.61 -30.67 -29.63
C PRO A 23 -3.36 -30.57 -28.31
N MET A 24 -2.94 -29.67 -27.44
CA MET A 24 -3.59 -29.39 -26.17
C MET A 24 -5.07 -29.17 -26.45
N SER A 25 -5.93 -29.99 -25.88
CA SER A 25 -7.37 -29.73 -25.87
C SER A 25 -7.57 -28.32 -25.29
N PRO A 26 -8.41 -27.48 -25.87
CA PRO A 26 -8.76 -26.22 -25.24
C PRO A 26 -9.23 -26.52 -23.83
N LEU A 27 -8.64 -25.85 -22.85
CA LEU A 27 -9.07 -25.97 -21.46
C LEU A 27 -10.56 -25.64 -21.39
N PRO A 28 -11.31 -26.24 -20.43
CA PRO A 28 -12.68 -25.82 -20.19
C PRO A 28 -12.68 -24.29 -20.03
N GLU A 29 -13.53 -23.63 -20.77
CA GLU A 29 -13.80 -22.21 -20.57
C GLU A 29 -14.18 -22.03 -19.10
N ASP A 30 -13.43 -21.21 -18.35
CA ASP A 30 -13.76 -20.90 -16.96
C ASP A 30 -15.06 -20.07 -16.98
N ASP A 31 -16.19 -20.75 -16.88
CA ASP A 31 -17.53 -20.16 -16.86
C ASP A 31 -17.81 -19.43 -15.52
N SER A 32 -16.85 -19.40 -14.61
CA SER A 32 -17.04 -18.77 -13.31
C SER A 32 -17.18 -17.26 -13.45
N LYS A 33 -18.32 -16.77 -12.97
CA LYS A 33 -18.60 -15.31 -12.99
C LYS A 33 -18.12 -14.58 -11.76
N THR A 34 -17.92 -15.31 -10.67
CA THR A 34 -17.56 -14.70 -9.40
C THR A 34 -16.33 -15.38 -8.83
N VAL A 35 -15.33 -14.59 -8.48
CA VAL A 35 -14.14 -15.04 -7.76
C VAL A 35 -14.07 -14.35 -6.41
N ILE A 36 -13.97 -15.13 -5.34
CA ILE A 36 -13.72 -14.60 -4.00
C ILE A 36 -12.32 -15.04 -3.60
N ARG A 37 -11.49 -14.07 -3.20
CA ARG A 37 -10.12 -14.31 -2.77
C ARG A 37 -9.92 -13.77 -1.36
N ILE A 38 -9.29 -14.58 -0.51
CA ILE A 38 -8.85 -14.18 0.83
C ILE A 38 -7.37 -14.49 0.97
N GLY A 39 -6.66 -13.68 1.70
CA GLY A 39 -5.23 -13.90 1.86
C GLY A 39 -4.59 -13.06 2.92
N GLY A 40 -3.29 -13.19 2.97
CA GLY A 40 -2.41 -12.41 3.83
C GLY A 40 -1.20 -11.93 3.07
N PHE A 41 -0.73 -10.81 3.51
CA PHE A 41 0.40 -10.08 2.98
C PHE A 41 1.37 -9.81 4.12
N TYR A 42 2.62 -10.27 3.99
CA TYR A 42 3.67 -9.95 4.96
C TYR A 42 4.40 -8.72 4.47
N SER A 43 4.03 -7.55 5.00
CA SER A 43 4.57 -6.28 4.57
C SER A 43 5.82 -5.90 5.34
N ASN A 44 6.74 -5.23 4.65
CA ASN A 44 7.72 -4.34 5.24
C ASN A 44 7.31 -2.92 4.89
N SER A 45 7.04 -2.11 5.91
CA SER A 45 6.49 -0.76 5.77
C SER A 45 7.56 0.27 6.03
N ASN A 46 7.48 1.38 5.31
CA ASN A 46 8.26 2.59 5.54
C ASN A 46 7.30 3.76 5.48
N SER A 47 7.27 4.56 6.54
CA SER A 47 6.36 5.70 6.61
C SER A 47 7.01 6.89 7.30
N SER A 48 6.81 8.07 6.74
CA SER A 48 7.30 9.32 7.30
C SER A 48 6.28 10.45 7.08
N MET A 49 6.41 11.45 7.91
CA MET A 49 5.69 12.71 7.77
C MET A 49 6.66 13.88 7.88
N ASP A 50 6.73 14.67 6.80
CA ASP A 50 7.45 15.92 6.80
C ASP A 50 6.50 17.07 7.10
N VAL A 51 6.90 17.95 8.00
CA VAL A 51 6.17 19.18 8.31
C VAL A 51 7.07 20.37 8.06
N THR A 52 6.69 21.19 7.09
CA THR A 52 7.40 22.42 6.76
C THR A 52 6.56 23.62 7.18
N ASN A 53 7.12 24.49 8.01
CA ASN A 53 6.51 25.76 8.35
C ASN A 53 7.12 26.89 7.49
N PRO A 54 6.41 27.37 6.44
CA PRO A 54 6.95 28.38 5.53
C PRO A 54 7.16 29.75 6.17
N ILE A 55 6.53 30.01 7.32
CA ILE A 55 6.65 31.28 8.04
C ILE A 55 7.89 31.29 8.93
N LEU A 56 8.16 30.19 9.62
CA LEU A 56 9.26 30.10 10.59
C LEU A 56 10.53 29.47 9.99
N GLY A 57 10.42 28.82 8.83
CA GLY A 57 11.53 28.16 8.17
C GLY A 57 12.04 26.94 8.95
N ASN A 58 11.20 26.36 9.78
CA ASN A 58 11.51 25.14 10.53
C ASN A 58 10.88 23.95 9.82
N ASP A 59 11.73 23.04 9.39
CA ASP A 59 11.33 21.77 8.78
C ASP A 59 11.68 20.64 9.76
N PHE A 60 10.78 19.70 9.95
CA PHE A 60 11.06 18.49 10.69
C PHE A 60 10.42 17.28 10.00
N GLU A 61 11.12 16.18 10.04
CA GLU A 61 10.70 14.88 9.54
C GLU A 61 10.48 13.94 10.72
N ILE A 62 9.40 13.18 10.71
CA ILE A 62 9.10 12.11 11.65
C ILE A 62 9.11 10.82 10.87
N ASP A 63 10.07 9.95 11.16
CA ASP A 63 10.08 8.55 10.72
C ASP A 63 9.26 7.73 11.71
N PHE A 64 8.13 7.16 11.25
CA PHE A 64 7.20 6.47 12.14
C PHE A 64 7.78 5.17 12.69
N GLU A 65 8.63 4.50 11.97
CA GLU A 65 9.32 3.29 12.41
C GLU A 65 10.47 3.62 13.37
N GLN A 66 11.28 4.63 13.05
CA GLN A 66 12.46 4.96 13.86
C GLN A 66 12.14 5.82 15.08
N ASP A 67 11.33 6.89 14.91
CA ASP A 67 11.03 7.85 15.96
C ASP A 67 9.86 7.41 16.84
N LEU A 68 8.80 6.87 16.23
CA LEU A 68 7.58 6.43 16.93
C LEU A 68 7.57 4.93 17.23
N LYS A 69 8.58 4.17 16.74
CA LYS A 69 8.75 2.73 16.99
C LYS A 69 7.58 1.86 16.52
N LEU A 70 6.88 2.29 15.48
CA LEU A 70 5.91 1.44 14.81
C LEU A 70 6.60 0.20 14.20
N GLU A 71 5.92 -0.94 14.21
CA GLU A 71 6.48 -2.16 13.64
C GLU A 71 6.67 -2.01 12.13
N GLU A 72 7.90 -2.26 11.65
CA GLU A 72 8.24 -2.24 10.22
C GLU A 72 7.61 -3.41 9.47
N SER A 73 7.50 -4.57 10.12
CA SER A 73 7.04 -5.80 9.47
C SER A 73 5.79 -6.35 10.12
N GLN A 74 4.75 -6.59 9.32
CA GLN A 74 3.45 -7.02 9.80
C GLN A 74 2.76 -7.96 8.83
N PHE A 75 1.96 -8.89 9.37
CA PHE A 75 1.04 -9.69 8.58
C PHE A 75 -0.31 -8.97 8.46
N LEU A 76 -0.73 -8.73 7.23
CA LEU A 76 -1.91 -7.94 6.90
C LEU A 76 -2.93 -8.81 6.17
N PRO A 77 -4.16 -8.91 6.66
CA PRO A 77 -5.21 -9.61 5.94
C PRO A 77 -5.73 -8.78 4.77
N PHE A 78 -6.16 -9.44 3.73
CA PHE A 78 -6.87 -8.83 2.61
C PHE A 78 -7.98 -9.74 2.09
N PHE A 79 -8.94 -9.10 1.42
CA PHE A 79 -10.11 -9.75 0.83
C PHE A 79 -10.40 -9.10 -0.52
N GLU A 80 -10.71 -9.92 -1.53
CA GLU A 80 -11.02 -9.47 -2.88
C GLU A 80 -12.24 -10.22 -3.44
N ILE A 81 -13.09 -9.51 -4.15
CA ILE A 81 -14.19 -10.08 -4.95
C ILE A 81 -14.04 -9.57 -6.37
N PHE A 82 -14.11 -10.47 -7.33
CA PHE A 82 -14.21 -10.16 -8.74
C PHE A 82 -15.53 -10.68 -9.28
N TYR A 83 -16.20 -9.88 -10.11
CA TYR A 83 -17.40 -10.28 -10.82
C TYR A 83 -17.24 -10.02 -12.32
N HIS A 84 -17.29 -11.07 -13.13
CA HIS A 84 -17.19 -11.01 -14.57
C HIS A 84 -18.60 -10.91 -15.17
N PHE A 85 -18.94 -9.78 -15.78
CA PHE A 85 -20.19 -9.63 -16.53
C PHE A 85 -20.17 -10.48 -17.80
N ASN A 86 -19.00 -10.54 -18.42
CA ASN A 86 -18.62 -11.33 -19.59
C ASN A 86 -17.09 -11.34 -19.71
N ASP A 87 -16.55 -11.96 -20.75
CA ASP A 87 -15.11 -12.12 -20.96
C ASP A 87 -14.32 -10.80 -20.97
N LYS A 88 -14.99 -9.68 -21.30
CA LYS A 88 -14.35 -8.36 -21.45
C LYS A 88 -14.54 -7.44 -20.26
N HIS A 89 -15.59 -7.61 -19.49
CA HIS A 89 -16.02 -6.63 -18.50
C HIS A 89 -16.09 -7.24 -17.11
N SER A 90 -15.42 -6.65 -16.16
CA SER A 90 -15.41 -7.08 -14.78
C SER A 90 -15.57 -5.91 -13.80
N LEU A 91 -16.10 -6.23 -12.64
CA LEU A 91 -16.10 -5.38 -11.45
C LEU A 91 -15.22 -6.04 -10.40
N TYR A 92 -14.48 -5.25 -9.65
CA TYR A 92 -13.72 -5.76 -8.52
C TYR A 92 -13.92 -4.87 -7.29
N ILE A 93 -13.87 -5.52 -6.14
CA ILE A 93 -13.87 -4.88 -4.83
C ILE A 93 -12.76 -5.54 -4.03
N ASP A 94 -11.93 -4.76 -3.38
CA ASP A 94 -10.97 -5.28 -2.43
C ASP A 94 -10.86 -4.43 -1.18
N TRP A 95 -10.37 -5.05 -0.13
CA TRP A 95 -10.09 -4.42 1.14
C TRP A 95 -8.82 -4.99 1.74
N LYS A 96 -7.96 -4.08 2.22
CA LYS A 96 -6.71 -4.37 2.89
C LYS A 96 -6.69 -3.61 4.21
N GLN A 97 -6.18 -4.25 5.24
CA GLN A 97 -6.09 -3.69 6.57
C GLN A 97 -4.62 -3.61 7.01
N LEU A 98 -4.20 -2.41 7.40
CA LEU A 98 -2.85 -2.13 7.88
C LEU A 98 -2.94 -1.43 9.23
N HIS A 99 -2.98 -2.19 10.30
CA HIS A 99 -3.07 -1.66 11.65
C HIS A 99 -1.75 -1.85 12.37
N ARG A 100 -1.13 -0.75 12.80
CA ARG A 100 0.16 -0.74 13.48
C ARG A 100 0.08 0.00 14.81
N ASN A 101 0.70 -0.56 15.83
CA ASN A 101 0.79 0.02 17.15
C ASN A 101 2.22 -0.03 17.65
N ALA A 102 2.63 1.01 18.35
CA ALA A 102 3.85 1.00 19.15
C ALA A 102 3.48 1.12 20.62
N ASP A 103 4.08 0.26 21.45
CA ASP A 103 3.96 0.39 22.91
C ASP A 103 4.65 1.68 23.37
N VAL A 104 4.33 2.10 24.60
CA VAL A 104 4.86 3.32 25.21
C VAL A 104 6.36 3.44 25.03
N GLN A 105 6.79 4.28 24.10
CA GLN A 105 8.19 4.56 23.80
C GLN A 105 8.59 5.93 24.32
N GLN A 106 9.87 6.08 24.62
CA GLN A 106 10.41 7.37 24.98
C GLN A 106 10.80 8.13 23.72
N ILE A 107 10.16 9.27 23.50
CA ILE A 107 10.41 10.11 22.31
C ILE A 107 11.83 10.65 22.35
N THR A 108 12.55 10.43 21.26
CA THR A 108 13.93 10.92 21.04
C THR A 108 14.00 12.18 20.20
N THR A 109 12.99 12.40 19.34
CA THR A 109 12.85 13.59 18.49
C THR A 109 11.57 14.31 18.87
N PRO A 110 11.61 15.48 19.53
CA PRO A 110 10.38 16.22 19.87
C PRO A 110 9.72 16.75 18.61
N PHE A 111 8.38 16.72 18.59
CA PHE A 111 7.61 17.22 17.45
C PHE A 111 6.28 17.81 17.88
N GLN A 112 5.68 18.60 16.97
CA GLN A 112 4.33 19.10 17.14
C GLN A 112 3.42 18.52 16.07
N VAL A 113 2.20 18.18 16.46
CA VAL A 113 1.17 17.69 15.55
C VAL A 113 -0.09 18.52 15.72
N ASN A 114 -0.72 18.86 14.60
CA ASN A 114 -2.01 19.53 14.60
C ASN A 114 -3.09 18.48 14.33
N LEU A 115 -3.96 18.28 15.30
CA LEU A 115 -5.10 17.35 15.24
C LEU A 115 -6.35 18.13 15.63
N ASP A 116 -7.41 18.08 14.85
CA ASP A 116 -8.66 18.80 15.07
C ASP A 116 -8.45 20.32 15.32
N ASP A 117 -7.62 20.99 14.49
CA ASP A 117 -7.24 22.41 14.64
C ASP A 117 -6.54 22.75 15.99
N GLN A 118 -6.17 21.73 16.78
CA GLN A 118 -5.42 21.89 18.02
C GLN A 118 -3.97 21.43 17.84
N ILE A 119 -3.01 22.29 18.19
CA ILE A 119 -1.58 21.92 18.18
C ILE A 119 -1.22 21.22 19.48
N TYR A 120 -0.63 20.05 19.37
CA TYR A 120 -0.09 19.25 20.45
C TYR A 120 1.42 19.21 20.39
N ASP A 121 2.07 19.40 21.53
CA ASP A 121 3.53 19.39 21.69
C ASP A 121 3.97 18.11 22.38
N ILE A 122 4.74 17.30 21.67
CA ILE A 122 5.28 16.04 22.14
C ILE A 122 6.77 16.24 22.40
N GLN A 123 7.12 16.34 23.68
CA GLN A 123 8.45 16.73 24.12
C GLN A 123 9.41 15.54 24.16
N LEU A 124 10.72 15.86 24.09
CA LEU A 124 11.79 14.91 24.31
C LEU A 124 11.61 14.17 25.64
N GLY A 125 11.69 12.84 25.59
CA GLY A 125 11.54 11.99 26.76
C GLY A 125 10.09 11.68 27.16
N ALA A 126 9.10 12.24 26.47
CA ALA A 126 7.69 11.86 26.65
C ALA A 126 7.50 10.37 26.38
N LYS A 127 6.68 9.72 27.19
CA LYS A 127 6.27 8.35 26.97
C LYS A 127 4.92 8.37 26.28
N ILE A 128 4.88 7.95 25.04
CA ILE A 128 3.65 7.89 24.25
C ILE A 128 3.48 6.50 23.64
N LYS A 129 2.25 6.08 23.49
CA LYS A 129 1.81 4.99 22.65
C LYS A 129 1.31 5.59 21.35
N THR A 130 1.76 5.04 20.23
CA THR A 130 1.34 5.48 18.89
C THR A 130 0.49 4.40 18.24
N THR A 131 -0.57 4.82 17.59
CA THR A 131 -1.45 3.96 16.77
C THR A 131 -1.53 4.57 15.38
N LEU A 132 -1.36 3.73 14.35
CA LEU A 132 -1.58 4.09 12.95
C LEU A 132 -2.35 2.95 12.28
N ASN A 133 -3.63 3.19 12.05
CA ASN A 133 -4.52 2.26 11.37
C ASN A 133 -4.85 2.81 9.98
N ILE A 134 -4.63 2.00 8.97
CA ILE A 134 -4.96 2.33 7.59
C ILE A 134 -5.80 1.20 7.02
N ASP A 135 -7.06 1.48 6.71
CA ASP A 135 -7.93 0.60 5.95
C ASP A 135 -8.02 1.11 4.52
N ILE A 136 -7.81 0.25 3.55
CA ILE A 136 -7.89 0.57 2.12
C ILE A 136 -9.00 -0.25 1.52
N ALA A 137 -10.11 0.41 1.15
CA ALA A 137 -11.18 -0.18 0.39
C ALA A 137 -11.08 0.28 -1.07
N ARG A 138 -11.22 -0.63 -2.01
CA ARG A 138 -11.18 -0.31 -3.43
C ARG A 138 -12.40 -0.87 -4.15
N ILE A 139 -12.93 -0.10 -5.06
CA ILE A 139 -13.90 -0.54 -6.05
C ILE A 139 -13.42 -0.14 -7.43
N GLY A 140 -13.51 -1.03 -8.42
CA GLY A 140 -13.08 -0.71 -9.76
C GLY A 140 -13.70 -1.58 -10.83
N TYR A 141 -13.56 -1.08 -12.05
CA TYR A 141 -14.03 -1.71 -13.26
C TYR A 141 -12.85 -2.09 -14.15
N GLY A 142 -12.89 -3.30 -14.68
CA GLY A 142 -11.91 -3.86 -15.60
C GLY A 142 -12.46 -4.04 -17.02
N TYR A 143 -11.62 -3.76 -18.01
CA TYR A 143 -11.92 -4.01 -19.41
C TYR A 143 -10.76 -4.75 -20.08
N ASN A 144 -11.00 -6.00 -20.51
CA ASN A 144 -10.05 -6.82 -21.26
C ASN A 144 -10.06 -6.38 -22.73
N PHE A 145 -9.01 -5.69 -23.17
CA PHE A 145 -8.90 -5.20 -24.55
C PHE A 145 -8.12 -6.16 -25.47
N LEU A 146 -7.35 -7.07 -24.89
CA LEU A 146 -6.60 -8.10 -25.60
C LEU A 146 -6.74 -9.44 -24.90
N GLN A 147 -7.23 -10.44 -25.62
CA GLN A 147 -7.49 -11.78 -25.10
C GLN A 147 -7.01 -12.83 -26.09
N GLY A 148 -6.46 -13.92 -25.58
CA GLY A 148 -6.10 -15.11 -26.33
C GLY A 148 -6.45 -16.38 -25.53
N ASN A 149 -6.09 -17.54 -26.05
CA ASN A 149 -6.42 -18.82 -25.40
C ASN A 149 -5.75 -18.98 -24.02
N ASN A 150 -4.63 -18.30 -23.79
CA ASN A 150 -3.83 -18.47 -22.58
C ASN A 150 -3.39 -17.15 -21.97
N TYR A 151 -3.93 -16.02 -22.39
CA TYR A 151 -3.59 -14.72 -21.83
C TYR A 151 -4.75 -13.73 -21.89
N ASN A 152 -4.75 -12.81 -20.96
CA ASN A 152 -5.59 -11.63 -20.94
C ASN A 152 -4.74 -10.40 -20.64
N LEU A 153 -5.11 -9.26 -21.23
CA LEU A 153 -4.57 -7.95 -20.90
C LEU A 153 -5.72 -6.95 -20.86
N GLY A 154 -5.81 -6.22 -19.78
CA GLY A 154 -6.90 -5.30 -19.51
C GLY A 154 -6.46 -3.97 -18.92
N LEU A 155 -7.39 -3.01 -19.01
CA LEU A 155 -7.33 -1.72 -18.35
C LEU A 155 -8.28 -1.72 -17.16
N SER A 156 -7.90 -1.03 -16.08
CA SER A 156 -8.78 -0.81 -14.93
C SER A 156 -8.96 0.68 -14.64
N LEU A 157 -10.15 0.99 -14.16
CA LEU A 157 -10.48 2.28 -13.55
C LEU A 157 -11.05 1.99 -12.17
N GLY A 158 -10.55 2.65 -11.15
CA GLY A 158 -10.96 2.39 -9.78
C GLY A 158 -10.99 3.63 -8.91
N LEU A 159 -11.43 3.39 -7.70
CA LEU A 159 -11.41 4.34 -6.60
C LEU A 159 -10.91 3.61 -5.36
N HIS A 160 -9.78 4.04 -4.82
CA HIS A 160 -9.31 3.69 -3.50
C HIS A 160 -9.89 4.67 -2.48
N ALA A 161 -10.49 4.17 -1.42
CA ALA A 161 -10.83 4.95 -0.25
C ALA A 161 -9.88 4.51 0.87
N MET A 162 -8.99 5.42 1.27
CA MET A 162 -8.10 5.20 2.41
C MET A 162 -8.73 5.83 3.65
N PHE A 163 -8.91 5.02 4.68
CA PHE A 163 -9.36 5.45 6.01
C PHE A 163 -8.14 5.38 6.91
N ILE A 164 -7.63 6.54 7.28
CA ILE A 164 -6.41 6.69 8.09
C ILE A 164 -6.83 7.17 9.47
N GLU A 165 -6.44 6.42 10.49
CA GLU A 165 -6.62 6.79 11.89
C GLU A 165 -5.25 6.84 12.55
N THR A 166 -4.91 8.01 13.10
CA THR A 166 -3.66 8.24 13.83
C THR A 166 -3.98 8.61 15.26
N GLY A 167 -3.33 7.95 16.22
CA GLY A 167 -3.56 8.20 17.64
C GLY A 167 -2.26 8.27 18.44
N PHE A 168 -2.25 9.17 19.42
CA PHE A 168 -1.19 9.33 20.40
C PHE A 168 -1.78 9.30 21.80
N GLU A 169 -1.27 8.42 22.66
CA GLU A 169 -1.70 8.29 24.06
C GLU A 169 -0.48 8.45 24.98
N GLY A 170 -0.51 9.39 25.91
CA GLY A 170 0.57 9.62 26.86
C GLY A 170 0.67 11.04 27.39
N ASN A 171 1.85 11.44 27.84
CA ASN A 171 2.09 12.79 28.34
C ASN A 171 2.30 13.76 27.20
N ILE A 172 1.22 14.43 26.81
CA ILE A 172 1.14 15.34 25.66
C ILE A 172 0.77 16.74 26.17
N GLY A 173 1.47 17.78 25.70
CA GLY A 173 1.12 19.17 25.95
C GLY A 173 0.20 19.72 24.87
N ALA A 174 -0.89 20.40 25.24
CA ALA A 174 -1.72 21.12 24.27
C ALA A 174 -1.29 22.58 24.23
N CYS A 175 -1.08 23.14 23.04
CA CYS A 175 -0.74 24.53 22.85
C CYS A 175 -2.02 25.37 22.78
N ILE A 176 -2.12 26.43 23.57
CA ILE A 176 -3.28 27.33 23.56
C ILE A 176 -3.13 28.31 22.39
N ASP A 177 -4.18 28.39 21.58
CA ASP A 177 -4.41 29.30 20.44
C ASP A 177 -3.23 30.20 19.98
N GLY A 178 -2.72 29.92 18.75
CA GLY A 178 -1.88 30.84 18.00
C GLY A 178 -0.47 31.05 18.55
N GLY A 179 -0.05 30.24 19.50
CA GLY A 179 1.31 30.28 20.04
C GLY A 179 2.34 29.85 19.00
N SER A 180 3.37 30.67 18.79
CA SER A 180 4.55 30.22 18.07
C SER A 180 5.17 29.04 18.80
N LEU A 181 5.93 28.21 18.08
CA LEU A 181 6.67 27.02 18.57
C LEU A 181 7.41 27.25 19.92
N ASP A 182 7.79 28.49 20.24
CA ASP A 182 8.48 28.87 21.47
C ASP A 182 7.56 29.11 22.69
N THR A 183 6.24 29.03 22.54
CA THR A 183 5.28 29.42 23.59
C THR A 183 4.26 28.35 23.97
N CYS A 184 4.47 27.09 23.58
CA CYS A 184 3.72 25.95 24.12
C CYS A 184 4.05 25.76 25.61
N GLY A 185 3.48 26.59 26.47
CA GLY A 185 3.65 26.54 27.92
C GLY A 185 2.68 25.59 28.64
N ALA A 186 2.02 24.72 27.90
CA ALA A 186 1.07 23.79 28.51
C ALA A 186 1.81 22.70 29.32
N THR A 187 1.39 22.51 30.57
CA THR A 187 1.87 21.39 31.37
C THR A 187 1.44 20.08 30.72
N PRO A 188 2.36 19.17 30.32
CA PRO A 188 1.97 17.90 29.73
C PRO A 188 1.04 17.12 30.66
N ALA A 189 -0.06 16.63 30.11
CA ALA A 189 -1.02 15.81 30.83
C ALA A 189 -1.14 14.45 30.11
N ASN A 190 -1.50 13.42 30.87
CA ASN A 190 -1.82 12.13 30.27
C ASN A 190 -3.15 12.24 29.53
N GLN A 191 -3.10 12.19 28.21
CA GLN A 191 -4.27 12.31 27.36
C GLN A 191 -4.12 11.40 26.12
N MET A 192 -5.23 11.15 25.47
CA MET A 192 -5.33 10.45 24.20
C MET A 192 -5.85 11.42 23.15
N VAL A 193 -5.16 11.48 22.04
CA VAL A 193 -5.51 12.34 20.91
C VAL A 193 -5.58 11.45 19.68
N GLU A 194 -6.69 11.49 18.97
CA GLU A 194 -6.92 10.69 17.77
C GLU A 194 -7.47 11.58 16.66
N GLU A 195 -7.08 11.29 15.44
CA GLU A 195 -7.62 11.91 14.25
C GLU A 195 -7.87 10.87 13.17
N SER A 196 -8.95 11.04 12.43
CA SER A 196 -9.30 10.18 11.31
C SER A 196 -9.50 10.98 10.04
N VAL A 197 -8.87 10.52 8.95
CA VAL A 197 -8.97 11.15 7.63
C VAL A 197 -9.40 10.11 6.60
N THR A 198 -10.31 10.49 5.72
CA THR A 198 -10.69 9.67 4.57
C THR A 198 -10.19 10.32 3.29
N ALA A 199 -9.35 9.62 2.54
CA ALA A 199 -8.78 10.08 1.28
C ALA A 199 -9.29 9.23 0.12
N PRO A 200 -10.18 9.77 -0.74
CA PRO A 200 -10.58 9.09 -1.97
C PRO A 200 -9.53 9.32 -3.06
N LEU A 201 -8.96 8.24 -3.61
CA LEU A 201 -7.90 8.27 -4.61
C LEU A 201 -8.37 7.49 -5.86
N PRO A 202 -8.87 8.17 -6.91
CA PRO A 202 -9.17 7.50 -8.18
C PRO A 202 -7.90 6.94 -8.82
N ASP A 203 -7.99 5.80 -9.48
CA ASP A 203 -6.85 5.14 -10.11
C ASP A 203 -7.16 4.69 -11.53
N VAL A 204 -6.10 4.57 -12.32
CA VAL A 204 -6.08 3.90 -13.60
C VAL A 204 -5.01 2.82 -13.57
N GLY A 205 -5.28 1.69 -14.20
CA GLY A 205 -4.32 0.59 -14.16
C GLY A 205 -4.31 -0.28 -15.40
N LEU A 206 -3.27 -1.09 -15.44
CA LEU A 206 -3.11 -2.20 -16.35
C LEU A 206 -3.11 -3.48 -15.54
N TYR A 207 -3.75 -4.52 -16.03
CA TYR A 207 -3.68 -5.85 -15.46
C TYR A 207 -3.60 -6.90 -16.57
N GLY A 208 -3.05 -8.04 -16.24
CA GLY A 208 -3.00 -9.15 -17.17
C GLY A 208 -2.61 -10.44 -16.49
N ASP A 209 -2.88 -11.51 -17.21
CA ASP A 209 -2.51 -12.85 -16.85
C ASP A 209 -2.03 -13.63 -18.06
N TYR A 210 -1.17 -14.61 -17.80
CA TYR A 210 -0.61 -15.51 -18.80
C TYR A 210 -0.48 -16.92 -18.25
N GLU A 211 -1.22 -17.86 -18.80
CA GLU A 211 -1.05 -19.28 -18.50
C GLU A 211 0.16 -19.83 -19.24
N PHE A 212 1.23 -20.06 -18.50
CA PHE A 212 2.51 -20.55 -19.04
C PHE A 212 2.64 -22.07 -18.98
N MET A 213 1.79 -22.72 -18.19
CA MET A 213 1.69 -24.18 -18.05
C MET A 213 0.27 -24.51 -17.58
N PRO A 214 -0.33 -25.66 -18.01
CA PRO A 214 -1.66 -26.05 -17.56
C PRO A 214 -1.83 -25.97 -16.05
N GLY A 215 -2.81 -25.18 -15.60
CA GLY A 215 -3.09 -24.93 -14.19
C GLY A 215 -2.13 -23.96 -13.48
N PHE A 216 -1.18 -23.34 -14.21
CA PHE A 216 -0.29 -22.30 -13.65
C PHE A 216 -0.34 -21.02 -14.48
N ARG A 217 -0.70 -19.94 -13.83
CA ARG A 217 -0.91 -18.63 -14.45
C ARG A 217 -0.05 -17.58 -13.77
N PHE A 218 0.71 -16.86 -14.55
CA PHE A 218 1.34 -15.62 -14.10
C PHE A 218 0.30 -14.51 -14.10
N THR A 219 0.20 -13.74 -13.02
CA THR A 219 -0.72 -12.64 -12.89
C THR A 219 0.04 -11.37 -12.52
N ALA A 220 -0.36 -10.24 -13.08
CA ALA A 220 0.22 -8.96 -12.74
C ALA A 220 -0.82 -7.84 -12.83
N HIS A 221 -0.71 -6.85 -11.95
CA HIS A 221 -1.37 -5.57 -12.13
C HIS A 221 -0.45 -4.41 -11.73
N ALA A 222 -0.66 -3.26 -12.34
CA ALA A 222 -0.02 -2.01 -12.00
C ALA A 222 -1.06 -0.89 -12.06
N GLN A 223 -1.19 -0.14 -10.99
CA GLN A 223 -2.12 0.97 -10.85
C GLN A 223 -1.35 2.23 -10.52
N TYR A 224 -1.82 3.33 -11.06
CA TYR A 224 -1.23 4.64 -10.84
C TYR A 224 -2.31 5.69 -10.72
N PHE A 225 -2.08 6.61 -9.81
CA PHE A 225 -2.89 7.80 -9.67
C PHE A 225 -2.00 9.00 -9.37
N TYR A 226 -2.41 10.14 -9.88
CA TYR A 226 -1.83 11.43 -9.55
C TYR A 226 -2.91 12.49 -9.57
N ILE A 227 -2.98 13.28 -8.49
CA ILE A 227 -3.85 14.44 -8.40
C ILE A 227 -3.06 15.66 -7.96
N LYS A 228 -3.47 16.80 -8.50
CA LYS A 228 -3.02 18.10 -8.05
C LYS A 228 -4.21 19.04 -8.03
N LEU A 229 -4.71 19.31 -6.85
CA LEU A 229 -5.69 20.34 -6.54
C LEU A 229 -4.97 21.46 -5.80
N ASP A 230 -5.59 22.62 -5.64
CA ASP A 230 -4.94 23.84 -5.12
C ASP A 230 -4.00 23.59 -3.93
N ASP A 231 -4.48 22.95 -2.88
CA ASP A 231 -3.74 22.73 -1.63
C ASP A 231 -3.42 21.24 -1.37
N LEU A 232 -3.83 20.36 -2.28
CA LEU A 232 -3.64 18.91 -2.19
C LEU A 232 -2.93 18.39 -3.44
N LYS A 233 -1.83 17.68 -3.23
CA LYS A 233 -1.17 16.89 -4.26
C LYS A 233 -0.99 15.47 -3.72
N GLY A 234 -1.33 14.47 -4.53
CA GLY A 234 -1.18 13.08 -4.15
C GLY A 234 -0.81 12.20 -5.31
N ASN A 235 -0.06 11.17 -5.04
CA ASN A 235 0.21 10.08 -5.96
C ASN A 235 0.00 8.73 -5.26
N LEU A 236 -0.29 7.71 -6.07
CA LEU A 236 -0.42 6.33 -5.63
C LEU A 236 0.17 5.43 -6.70
N VAL A 237 0.93 4.44 -6.26
CA VAL A 237 1.44 3.34 -7.07
C VAL A 237 1.08 2.02 -6.38
N ASP A 238 0.38 1.11 -7.05
CA ASP A 238 0.13 -0.27 -6.57
C ASP A 238 0.56 -1.24 -7.67
N ILE A 239 1.58 -2.05 -7.39
CA ILE A 239 2.11 -3.04 -8.32
C ILE A 239 2.11 -4.40 -7.63
N ARG A 240 1.47 -5.38 -8.28
CA ARG A 240 1.47 -6.77 -7.83
C ARG A 240 1.84 -7.68 -8.99
N ALA A 241 2.66 -8.68 -8.72
CA ALA A 241 2.94 -9.76 -9.65
C ALA A 241 3.09 -11.08 -8.92
N GLY A 242 2.60 -12.17 -9.51
CA GLY A 242 2.61 -13.47 -8.85
C GLY A 242 2.28 -14.62 -9.77
N VAL A 243 2.22 -15.79 -9.17
CA VAL A 243 1.80 -17.04 -9.82
C VAL A 243 0.60 -17.62 -9.09
N GLU A 244 -0.43 -17.88 -9.85
CA GLU A 244 -1.63 -18.60 -9.42
C GLU A 244 -1.55 -20.05 -9.90
N ALA A 245 -1.87 -20.97 -9.00
CA ALA A 245 -1.93 -22.38 -9.26
C ALA A 245 -3.37 -22.87 -9.05
N GLU A 246 -3.91 -23.59 -10.03
CA GLU A 246 -5.17 -24.32 -9.90
C GLU A 246 -4.94 -25.57 -9.07
N ILE A 247 -5.63 -25.68 -7.92
CA ILE A 247 -5.56 -26.83 -7.03
C ILE A 247 -6.68 -27.83 -7.36
N THR A 248 -7.84 -27.28 -7.67
CA THR A 248 -9.01 -28.00 -8.19
C THR A 248 -9.74 -27.07 -9.15
N GLU A 249 -10.73 -27.56 -9.88
CA GLU A 249 -11.55 -26.76 -10.81
C GLU A 249 -12.06 -25.44 -10.22
N ASN A 250 -12.33 -25.38 -8.91
CA ASN A 250 -12.86 -24.20 -8.25
C ASN A 250 -11.86 -23.51 -7.30
N TRP A 251 -10.84 -24.23 -6.82
CA TRP A 251 -9.90 -23.69 -5.83
C TRP A 251 -8.56 -23.35 -6.45
N HIS A 252 -8.14 -22.11 -6.28
CA HIS A 252 -6.83 -21.63 -6.73
C HIS A 252 -6.04 -21.07 -5.54
N MET A 253 -4.73 -21.13 -5.66
CA MET A 253 -3.80 -20.57 -4.69
C MET A 253 -2.84 -19.64 -5.42
N THR A 254 -2.65 -18.43 -4.88
CA THR A 254 -1.75 -17.43 -5.47
C THR A 254 -0.63 -17.08 -4.51
N ALA A 255 0.61 -17.14 -5.02
CA ALA A 255 1.78 -16.54 -4.38
C ALA A 255 2.22 -15.33 -5.20
N ALA A 256 2.28 -14.18 -4.58
CA ALA A 256 2.58 -12.91 -5.25
C ALA A 256 3.52 -12.05 -4.42
N PHE A 257 3.98 -10.99 -5.04
CA PHE A 257 4.73 -9.91 -4.40
C PHE A 257 4.03 -8.59 -4.71
N ASN A 258 3.82 -7.76 -3.70
CA ASN A 258 3.15 -6.47 -3.85
C ASN A 258 4.06 -5.33 -3.39
N TYR A 259 4.04 -4.26 -4.15
CA TYR A 259 4.58 -2.95 -3.80
C TYR A 259 3.45 -1.93 -3.85
N TYR A 260 3.32 -1.14 -2.80
CA TYR A 260 2.33 -0.09 -2.68
C TYR A 260 2.98 1.16 -2.11
N GLU A 261 2.71 2.30 -2.70
CA GLU A 261 3.25 3.59 -2.27
C GLU A 261 2.19 4.68 -2.43
N VAL A 262 2.08 5.52 -1.43
CA VAL A 262 1.25 6.72 -1.43
C VAL A 262 2.05 7.88 -0.89
N ASP A 263 2.05 8.99 -1.62
CA ASP A 263 2.53 10.28 -1.15
C ASP A 263 1.39 11.29 -1.19
N VAL A 264 1.22 12.04 -0.12
CA VAL A 264 0.23 13.11 -0.03
C VAL A 264 0.89 14.38 0.49
N ASP A 265 0.89 15.41 -0.34
CA ASP A 265 1.27 16.76 0.05
C ASP A 265 -0.02 17.55 0.35
N TYR A 266 -0.11 18.12 1.51
CA TYR A 266 -1.22 18.96 1.91
C TYR A 266 -0.72 20.29 2.47
N ALA A 267 -1.19 21.40 1.89
CA ALA A 267 -0.88 22.74 2.35
C ALA A 267 -2.01 23.27 3.24
N HIS A 268 -1.70 23.45 4.53
CA HIS A 268 -2.66 24.03 5.49
C HIS A 268 -2.63 25.55 5.43
N LYS A 269 -3.82 26.16 5.23
CA LYS A 269 -4.02 27.62 5.27
C LYS A 269 -4.73 28.03 6.55
N ALA A 270 -4.33 29.16 7.12
CA ALA A 270 -5.02 29.69 8.28
C ALA A 270 -6.48 30.03 7.93
N THR A 271 -7.42 29.64 8.78
CA THR A 271 -8.88 29.75 8.57
C THR A 271 -9.37 31.19 8.31
N GLN A 272 -8.60 32.22 8.66
CA GLN A 272 -8.96 33.63 8.48
C GLN A 272 -8.09 34.40 7.47
N SER A 273 -7.13 33.74 6.83
CA SER A 273 -6.26 34.34 5.83
C SER A 273 -5.76 33.27 4.87
N ASP A 274 -5.58 33.61 3.58
CA ASP A 274 -4.94 32.70 2.60
C ASP A 274 -3.44 32.43 2.89
N LEU A 275 -2.99 32.65 4.14
CA LEU A 275 -1.61 32.46 4.54
C LEU A 275 -1.33 30.98 4.79
N HIS A 276 -0.39 30.41 4.05
CA HIS A 276 0.10 29.05 4.29
C HIS A 276 0.86 29.01 5.62
N VAL A 277 0.36 28.23 6.58
CA VAL A 277 0.94 28.11 7.92
C VAL A 277 1.72 26.81 8.12
N ALA A 278 1.38 25.76 7.40
CA ALA A 278 2.11 24.50 7.41
C ALA A 278 1.90 23.74 6.09
N ASN A 279 2.92 23.03 5.66
CA ASN A 279 2.81 22.02 4.61
C ASN A 279 3.14 20.66 5.23
N TYR A 280 2.29 19.70 4.97
CA TYR A 280 2.46 18.31 5.40
C TYR A 280 2.75 17.46 4.16
N ASN A 281 3.80 16.68 4.21
CA ASN A 281 4.06 15.61 3.25
C ASN A 281 3.99 14.29 4.00
N LEU A 282 3.06 13.44 3.64
CA LEU A 282 2.91 12.10 4.18
C LEU A 282 3.39 11.10 3.12
N HIS A 283 4.44 10.39 3.44
CA HIS A 283 4.91 9.25 2.67
C HIS A 283 4.54 7.95 3.37
N TYR A 284 3.97 7.01 2.60
CA TYR A 284 3.67 5.69 3.09
C TYR A 284 3.91 4.65 2.01
N SER A 285 4.79 3.70 2.27
CA SER A 285 5.04 2.58 1.37
C SER A 285 5.08 1.25 2.10
N PHE A 286 4.71 0.19 1.41
CA PHE A 286 4.86 -1.17 1.88
C PHE A 286 5.16 -2.14 0.74
N ILE A 287 5.98 -3.14 1.04
CA ILE A 287 6.45 -4.13 0.08
C ILE A 287 6.52 -5.51 0.75
N GLY A 288 6.16 -6.57 0.03
CA GLY A 288 6.35 -7.91 0.54
C GLY A 288 5.61 -9.01 -0.20
N PRO A 289 5.80 -10.26 0.24
CA PRO A 289 5.12 -11.43 -0.30
C PRO A 289 3.67 -11.52 0.16
N MET A 290 2.82 -12.01 -0.73
CA MET A 290 1.39 -12.29 -0.51
C MET A 290 1.11 -13.77 -0.76
N LEU A 291 0.22 -14.33 0.06
CA LEU A 291 -0.36 -15.65 -0.17
C LEU A 291 -1.88 -15.54 -0.07
N SER A 292 -2.58 -16.13 -1.03
CA SER A 292 -4.03 -16.14 -1.04
C SER A 292 -4.60 -17.44 -1.59
N VAL A 293 -5.84 -17.68 -1.23
CA VAL A 293 -6.68 -18.74 -1.78
C VAL A 293 -7.92 -18.10 -2.38
N SER A 294 -8.31 -18.53 -3.56
CA SER A 294 -9.53 -18.07 -4.23
C SER A 294 -10.45 -19.23 -4.57
N TYR A 295 -11.74 -18.93 -4.54
CA TYR A 295 -12.80 -19.83 -4.97
C TYR A 295 -13.53 -19.21 -6.15
N HIS A 296 -13.68 -19.99 -7.21
CA HIS A 296 -14.32 -19.64 -8.47
C HIS A 296 -15.71 -20.29 -8.53
N PHE A 297 -16.77 -19.46 -8.68
CA PHE A 297 -18.19 -19.91 -8.70
C PHE A 297 -18.72 -20.01 -10.12
#